data_49b5ffec3da5202a464a41169d930408
#
_entry.id   49b5ffec3da5202a464a41169d930408
#
_cell.length_a   1.000
_cell.length_b   1.000
_cell.length_c   1.000
_cell.angle_alpha   90.00
_cell.angle_beta   90.00
_cell.angle_gamma   90.00
#
_symmetry.space_group_name_H-M   'P 1'
#
loop_
_entity.id
_entity.type
_entity.pdbx_description
1 polymer ?
#
loop_
_entity_poly.entity_id
_entity_poly.type
_entity_poly.pdbx_seq_one_letter_code
_entity_poly.pdbx_strand_id
1 'polypeptide(L)'
;MALKDITLGQYFPGNSLLHRLDPRTKILAVVLYIVALFLAKHFFTYAIMFCVLALSISLSHVPLKSLFRGMKPVVFILIFTAVLNLFYTPGEHVLFHFWILTVTMEGVVNAFFMVIRILMLIAGTFLLTYTTSPILLTDGLESLLGPLKKIKVPVHELSMMMSIALRFIPTLIEETDKIMSAQRARGADFESGNLLDRKSSLIPLLVPLFISAFRRADELAVAMECRCYHGGEGRTRLRQLRYATRDWAVLAFFLAVALLVWVLGRFGL
;
A
#
# COMPACT_ATOMS: atom_id res chain seq x y z
N MET A 1 -2.19 -23.57 10.97
CA MET A 1 -2.44 -22.54 9.93
C MET A 1 -1.28 -22.59 8.95
N ALA A 2 -1.54 -22.85 7.67
CA ALA A 2 -0.47 -22.87 6.68
C ALA A 2 -0.05 -21.43 6.41
N LEU A 3 1.22 -21.08 6.66
CA LEU A 3 1.82 -19.79 6.30
C LEU A 3 1.83 -19.56 4.77
N LYS A 4 1.38 -20.57 4.00
CA LYS A 4 1.26 -20.54 2.53
C LYS A 4 0.29 -19.49 1.98
N ASP A 5 -0.61 -18.97 2.80
CA ASP A 5 -1.59 -17.95 2.39
C ASP A 5 -1.06 -16.50 2.52
N ILE A 6 0.18 -16.32 2.97
CA ILE A 6 0.84 -15.02 2.95
C ILE A 6 1.31 -14.75 1.52
N THR A 7 0.39 -14.32 0.67
CA THR A 7 0.74 -13.77 -0.64
C THR A 7 1.51 -12.47 -0.43
N LEU A 8 2.82 -12.52 -0.66
CA LEU A 8 3.71 -11.36 -0.69
C LEU A 8 3.27 -10.40 -1.78
N GLY A 9 2.53 -9.36 -1.37
CA GLY A 9 1.95 -8.38 -2.26
C GLY A 9 0.78 -8.98 -3.08
N GLN A 10 -0.35 -8.35 -3.01
CA GLN A 10 -1.54 -8.74 -3.80
C GLN A 10 -1.38 -8.30 -5.28
N TYR A 11 -0.17 -8.45 -5.83
CA TYR A 11 0.11 -8.12 -7.22
C TYR A 11 -0.55 -9.14 -8.15
N PHE A 12 -1.37 -8.66 -9.07
CA PHE A 12 -1.97 -9.46 -10.15
C PHE A 12 -1.15 -9.25 -11.42
N PRO A 13 -0.40 -10.26 -11.90
CA PRO A 13 0.31 -10.14 -13.16
C PRO A 13 -0.70 -9.96 -14.31
N GLY A 14 -0.52 -8.90 -15.08
CA GLY A 14 -1.40 -8.54 -16.19
C GLY A 14 -0.68 -7.67 -17.22
N ASN A 15 -1.30 -7.54 -18.41
CA ASN A 15 -0.77 -6.77 -19.54
C ASN A 15 -1.59 -5.52 -19.86
N SER A 16 -2.34 -4.98 -18.89
CA SER A 16 -3.15 -3.77 -19.10
C SER A 16 -2.30 -2.53 -19.30
N LEU A 17 -2.93 -1.44 -19.74
CA LEU A 17 -2.26 -0.14 -19.89
C LEU A 17 -1.60 0.31 -18.58
N LEU A 18 -2.30 0.13 -17.44
CA LEU A 18 -1.74 0.48 -16.15
C LEU A 18 -0.53 -0.38 -15.76
N HIS A 19 -0.53 -1.68 -16.09
CA HIS A 19 0.62 -2.56 -15.79
C HIS A 19 1.89 -2.12 -16.51
N ARG A 20 1.75 -1.55 -17.72
CA ARG A 20 2.87 -1.12 -18.58
C ARG A 20 3.44 0.25 -18.27
N LEU A 21 2.82 1.01 -17.35
CA LEU A 21 3.32 2.31 -16.91
C LEU A 21 4.55 2.16 -16.02
N ASP A 22 5.42 3.18 -16.06
CA ASP A 22 6.57 3.27 -15.16
C ASP A 22 6.10 3.35 -13.69
N PRO A 23 6.72 2.59 -12.75
CA PRO A 23 6.35 2.61 -11.33
C PRO A 23 6.36 4.02 -10.71
N ARG A 24 7.28 4.88 -11.15
CA ARG A 24 7.36 6.29 -10.70
C ARG A 24 6.11 7.07 -11.06
N THR A 25 5.65 6.90 -12.30
CA THR A 25 4.42 7.53 -12.80
C THR A 25 3.21 7.08 -12.00
N LYS A 26 3.10 5.80 -11.68
CA LYS A 26 1.99 5.26 -10.87
C LYS A 26 1.99 5.82 -9.45
N ILE A 27 3.16 5.89 -8.80
CA ILE A 27 3.27 6.47 -7.46
C ILE A 27 2.84 7.95 -7.49
N LEU A 28 3.37 8.73 -8.42
CA LEU A 28 3.01 10.15 -8.56
C LEU A 28 1.54 10.36 -8.90
N ALA A 29 0.98 9.52 -9.80
CA ALA A 29 -0.43 9.59 -10.17
C ALA A 29 -1.34 9.29 -8.96
N VAL A 30 -1.00 8.30 -8.13
CA VAL A 30 -1.76 8.01 -6.90
C VAL A 30 -1.62 9.13 -5.89
N VAL A 31 -0.45 9.73 -5.73
CA VAL A 31 -0.26 10.90 -4.85
C VAL A 31 -1.10 12.08 -5.33
N LEU A 32 -1.09 12.40 -6.64
CA LEU A 32 -1.93 13.45 -7.22
C LEU A 32 -3.42 13.15 -7.05
N TYR A 33 -3.82 11.89 -7.23
CA TYR A 33 -5.19 11.44 -6.99
C TYR A 33 -5.62 11.64 -5.53
N ILE A 34 -4.76 11.27 -4.57
CA ILE A 34 -5.01 11.47 -3.13
C ILE A 34 -5.17 12.97 -2.84
N VAL A 35 -4.25 13.80 -3.32
CA VAL A 35 -4.30 15.26 -3.13
C VAL A 35 -5.60 15.84 -3.72
N ALA A 36 -5.95 15.45 -4.95
CA ALA A 36 -7.19 15.89 -5.60
C ALA A 36 -8.42 15.49 -4.79
N LEU A 37 -8.45 14.28 -4.23
CA LEU A 37 -9.56 13.78 -3.42
C LEU A 37 -9.72 14.55 -2.10
N PHE A 38 -8.62 15.01 -1.49
CA PHE A 38 -8.68 15.87 -0.31
C PHE A 38 -9.13 17.30 -0.63
N LEU A 39 -8.88 17.77 -1.86
CA LEU A 39 -9.36 19.06 -2.35
C LEU A 39 -10.84 19.04 -2.74
N ALA A 40 -11.40 17.85 -2.99
CA ALA A 40 -12.82 17.68 -3.34
C ALA A 40 -13.71 18.00 -2.12
N LYS A 41 -14.62 18.96 -2.27
CA LYS A 41 -15.57 19.42 -1.24
C LYS A 41 -17.03 19.25 -1.62
N HIS A 42 -17.35 19.26 -2.92
CA HIS A 42 -18.70 19.29 -3.46
C HIS A 42 -19.04 18.01 -4.21
N PHE A 43 -20.31 17.72 -4.35
CA PHE A 43 -20.81 16.51 -5.01
C PHE A 43 -20.23 16.34 -6.42
N PHE A 44 -20.14 17.42 -7.22
CA PHE A 44 -19.58 17.37 -8.58
C PHE A 44 -18.11 16.96 -8.61
N THR A 45 -17.31 17.48 -7.65
CA THR A 45 -15.89 17.11 -7.56
C THR A 45 -15.70 15.64 -7.18
N TYR A 46 -16.54 15.10 -6.30
CA TYR A 46 -16.56 13.67 -5.99
C TYR A 46 -16.98 12.81 -7.18
N ALA A 47 -17.98 13.26 -7.95
CA ALA A 47 -18.41 12.54 -9.16
C ALA A 47 -17.28 12.44 -10.20
N ILE A 48 -16.54 13.54 -10.42
CA ILE A 48 -15.35 13.54 -11.31
C ILE A 48 -14.31 12.55 -10.81
N MET A 49 -13.97 12.60 -9.53
CA MET A 49 -12.97 11.69 -8.95
C MET A 49 -13.42 10.23 -9.02
N PHE A 50 -14.71 9.97 -8.85
CA PHE A 50 -15.28 8.64 -9.02
C PHE A 50 -15.17 8.15 -10.47
N CYS A 51 -15.46 9.01 -11.46
CA CYS A 51 -15.28 8.67 -12.86
C CYS A 51 -13.82 8.35 -13.20
N VAL A 52 -12.86 9.14 -12.67
CA VAL A 52 -11.43 8.90 -12.85
C VAL A 52 -11.01 7.54 -12.24
N LEU A 53 -11.53 7.23 -11.05
CA LEU A 53 -11.28 5.94 -10.41
C LEU A 53 -11.87 4.79 -11.22
N ALA A 54 -13.13 4.89 -11.63
CA ALA A 54 -13.82 3.89 -12.44
C ALA A 54 -13.10 3.64 -13.77
N LEU A 55 -12.67 4.72 -14.44
CA LEU A 55 -11.85 4.65 -15.65
C LEU A 55 -10.52 3.90 -15.38
N SER A 56 -9.84 4.24 -14.29
CA SER A 56 -8.57 3.60 -13.91
C SER A 56 -8.77 2.11 -13.61
N ILE A 57 -9.82 1.73 -12.89
CA ILE A 57 -10.17 0.34 -12.62
C ILE A 57 -10.48 -0.41 -13.91
N SER A 58 -11.28 0.16 -14.81
CA SER A 58 -11.61 -0.42 -16.11
C SER A 58 -10.37 -0.68 -16.96
N LEU A 59 -9.45 0.30 -17.03
CA LEU A 59 -8.20 0.19 -17.77
C LEU A 59 -7.19 -0.79 -17.12
N SER A 60 -7.34 -1.09 -15.84
CA SER A 60 -6.43 -2.00 -15.12
C SER A 60 -6.73 -3.47 -15.37
N HIS A 61 -7.97 -3.81 -15.76
CA HIS A 61 -8.48 -5.18 -15.87
C HIS A 61 -8.37 -5.99 -14.56
N VAL A 62 -8.25 -5.32 -13.42
CA VAL A 62 -8.26 -5.96 -12.10
C VAL A 62 -9.69 -6.38 -11.75
N PRO A 63 -9.92 -7.62 -11.30
CA PRO A 63 -11.25 -8.07 -10.96
C PRO A 63 -11.82 -7.28 -9.78
N LEU A 64 -12.99 -6.68 -9.93
CA LEU A 64 -13.70 -5.90 -8.90
C LEU A 64 -13.86 -6.68 -7.60
N LYS A 65 -14.06 -8.01 -7.71
CA LYS A 65 -14.16 -8.91 -6.56
C LYS A 65 -12.93 -8.83 -5.63
N SER A 66 -11.74 -8.64 -6.19
CA SER A 66 -10.50 -8.50 -5.40
C SER A 66 -10.46 -7.16 -4.67
N LEU A 67 -10.90 -6.06 -5.32
CA LEU A 67 -11.05 -4.76 -4.68
C LEU A 67 -12.02 -4.83 -3.51
N PHE A 68 -13.22 -5.38 -3.70
CA PHE A 68 -14.21 -5.52 -2.63
C PHE A 68 -13.70 -6.42 -1.48
N ARG A 69 -12.99 -7.51 -1.80
CA ARG A 69 -12.40 -8.39 -0.77
C ARG A 69 -11.35 -7.66 0.06
N GLY A 70 -10.50 -6.84 -0.58
CA GLY A 70 -9.51 -6.02 0.11
C GLY A 70 -10.13 -4.94 1.00
N MET A 71 -11.29 -4.41 0.62
CA MET A 71 -12.01 -3.38 1.39
C MET A 71 -12.76 -3.94 2.60
N LYS A 72 -13.12 -5.23 2.59
CA LYS A 72 -13.92 -5.88 3.65
C LYS A 72 -13.41 -5.64 5.08
N PRO A 73 -12.11 -5.77 5.41
CA PRO A 73 -11.62 -5.53 6.77
C PRO A 73 -11.74 -4.07 7.21
N VAL A 74 -11.78 -3.13 6.24
CA VAL A 74 -11.86 -1.69 6.52
C VAL A 74 -13.30 -1.23 6.76
N VAL A 75 -14.29 -2.01 6.31
CA VAL A 75 -15.72 -1.69 6.45
C VAL A 75 -16.10 -1.46 7.92
N PHE A 76 -15.55 -2.25 8.84
CA PHE A 76 -15.81 -2.08 10.26
C PHE A 76 -15.38 -0.70 10.76
N ILE A 77 -14.16 -0.28 10.41
CA ILE A 77 -13.61 1.05 10.79
C ILE A 77 -14.43 2.15 10.11
N LEU A 78 -14.85 1.95 8.85
CA LEU A 78 -15.68 2.89 8.12
C LEU A 78 -17.04 3.11 8.78
N ILE A 79 -17.72 2.05 9.19
CA ILE A 79 -19.00 2.13 9.89
C ILE A 79 -18.79 2.87 11.23
N PHE A 80 -17.75 2.51 11.98
CA PHE A 80 -17.47 3.15 13.26
C PHE A 80 -17.19 4.65 13.09
N THR A 81 -16.36 5.06 12.14
CA THR A 81 -16.07 6.48 11.88
C THR A 81 -17.30 7.23 11.33
N ALA A 82 -18.11 6.58 10.50
CA ALA A 82 -19.36 7.16 10.00
C ALA A 82 -20.34 7.45 11.17
N VAL A 83 -20.50 6.50 12.08
CA VAL A 83 -21.33 6.65 13.28
C VAL A 83 -20.80 7.78 14.16
N LEU A 84 -19.50 7.86 14.40
CA LEU A 84 -18.92 8.96 15.17
C LEU A 84 -19.19 10.31 14.50
N ASN A 85 -18.96 10.44 13.20
CA ASN A 85 -19.23 11.69 12.48
C ASN A 85 -20.70 12.08 12.51
N LEU A 86 -21.61 11.09 12.44
CA LEU A 86 -23.04 11.34 12.49
C LEU A 86 -23.47 12.01 13.80
N PHE A 87 -22.87 11.62 14.92
CA PHE A 87 -23.27 12.11 16.26
C PHE A 87 -22.42 13.31 16.75
N TYR A 88 -21.17 13.42 16.31
CA TYR A 88 -20.25 14.44 16.80
C TYR A 88 -20.14 15.67 15.90
N THR A 89 -20.73 15.66 14.69
CA THR A 89 -20.67 16.82 13.81
C THR A 89 -21.75 17.82 14.20
N PRO A 90 -21.39 19.03 14.70
CA PRO A 90 -22.37 20.08 15.00
C PRO A 90 -22.95 20.61 13.69
N GLY A 91 -24.24 20.93 13.67
CA GLY A 91 -24.93 21.53 12.55
C GLY A 91 -26.15 22.32 13.01
N GLU A 92 -26.63 23.22 12.13
CA GLU A 92 -27.77 24.08 12.43
C GLU A 92 -29.11 23.35 12.29
N HIS A 93 -29.20 22.38 11.37
CA HIS A 93 -30.43 21.60 11.12
C HIS A 93 -30.44 20.28 11.87
N VAL A 94 -31.03 20.29 13.08
CA VAL A 94 -31.20 19.09 13.91
C VAL A 94 -32.33 18.23 13.37
N LEU A 95 -32.04 17.01 12.90
CA LEU A 95 -33.02 16.03 12.45
C LEU A 95 -33.61 15.25 13.60
N PHE A 96 -32.78 14.88 14.56
CA PHE A 96 -33.19 14.08 15.70
C PHE A 96 -32.33 14.39 16.92
N HIS A 97 -32.97 14.65 18.06
CA HIS A 97 -32.32 14.93 19.33
C HIS A 97 -32.69 13.83 20.34
N PHE A 98 -31.71 13.06 20.76
CA PHE A 98 -31.89 12.04 21.79
C PHE A 98 -30.85 12.24 22.89
N TRP A 99 -31.25 12.86 23.97
CA TRP A 99 -30.51 13.16 25.19
C TRP A 99 -29.15 13.85 24.94
N ILE A 100 -28.06 13.11 24.70
CA ILE A 100 -26.70 13.64 24.44
C ILE A 100 -26.35 13.56 22.95
N LEU A 101 -27.07 12.77 22.17
CA LEU A 101 -26.78 12.50 20.75
C LEU A 101 -27.68 13.35 19.86
N THR A 102 -27.07 14.23 19.07
CA THR A 102 -27.78 15.06 18.09
C THR A 102 -27.38 14.62 16.69
N VAL A 103 -28.37 14.19 15.91
CA VAL A 103 -28.16 13.94 14.49
C VAL A 103 -28.53 15.18 13.70
N THR A 104 -27.56 15.74 12.99
CA THR A 104 -27.76 16.92 12.16
C THR A 104 -27.71 16.55 10.68
N MET A 105 -28.38 17.32 9.82
CA MET A 105 -28.35 17.09 8.38
C MET A 105 -26.92 17.24 7.83
N GLU A 106 -26.17 18.19 8.34
CA GLU A 106 -24.76 18.42 8.02
C GLU A 106 -23.90 17.23 8.44
N GLY A 107 -24.21 16.62 9.59
CA GLY A 107 -23.54 15.40 10.07
C GLY A 107 -23.74 14.22 9.14
N VAL A 108 -24.96 14.02 8.65
CA VAL A 108 -25.30 12.95 7.69
C VAL A 108 -24.51 13.15 6.38
N VAL A 109 -24.55 14.37 5.84
CA VAL A 109 -23.85 14.70 4.58
C VAL A 109 -22.34 14.53 4.73
N ASN A 110 -21.76 15.03 5.81
CA ASN A 110 -20.32 14.89 6.08
C ASN A 110 -19.91 13.44 6.29
N ALA A 111 -20.69 12.63 7.02
CA ALA A 111 -20.45 11.21 7.19
C ALA A 111 -20.47 10.48 5.84
N PHE A 112 -21.42 10.78 4.97
CA PHE A 112 -21.54 10.21 3.64
C PHE A 112 -20.33 10.53 2.75
N PHE A 113 -19.94 11.81 2.67
CA PHE A 113 -18.76 12.22 1.91
C PHE A 113 -17.47 11.64 2.47
N MET A 114 -17.36 11.53 3.79
CA MET A 114 -16.21 10.92 4.44
C MET A 114 -16.08 9.43 4.08
N VAL A 115 -17.18 8.67 4.15
CA VAL A 115 -17.19 7.25 3.77
C VAL A 115 -16.78 7.08 2.32
N ILE A 116 -17.37 7.85 1.40
CA ILE A 116 -17.02 7.80 -0.03
C ILE A 116 -15.54 8.15 -0.22
N ARG A 117 -15.04 9.19 0.43
CA ARG A 117 -13.63 9.60 0.34
C ARG A 117 -12.71 8.47 0.73
N ILE A 118 -12.95 7.83 1.88
CA ILE A 118 -12.09 6.74 2.37
C ILE A 118 -12.17 5.53 1.43
N LEU A 119 -13.35 5.16 0.95
CA LEU A 119 -13.51 4.07 -0.02
C LEU A 119 -12.73 4.34 -1.31
N MET A 120 -12.79 5.56 -1.83
CA MET A 120 -12.08 5.96 -3.04
C MET A 120 -10.56 5.99 -2.84
N LEU A 121 -10.08 6.47 -1.67
CA LEU A 121 -8.66 6.43 -1.30
C LEU A 121 -8.13 5.00 -1.27
N ILE A 122 -8.85 4.11 -0.61
CA ILE A 122 -8.46 2.71 -0.48
C ILE A 122 -8.47 2.02 -1.86
N ALA A 123 -9.49 2.26 -2.66
CA ALA A 123 -9.58 1.68 -3.99
C ALA A 123 -8.42 2.15 -4.91
N GLY A 124 -8.07 3.44 -4.85
CA GLY A 124 -6.96 4.00 -5.61
C GLY A 124 -5.60 3.44 -5.19
N THR A 125 -5.35 3.30 -3.89
CA THR A 125 -4.12 2.69 -3.37
C THR A 125 -4.03 1.20 -3.66
N PHE A 126 -5.13 0.45 -3.59
CA PHE A 126 -5.16 -0.95 -3.99
C PHE A 126 -4.85 -1.14 -5.48
N LEU A 127 -5.31 -0.22 -6.32
CA LEU A 127 -5.01 -0.27 -7.75
C LEU A 127 -3.50 -0.19 -8.01
N LEU A 128 -2.78 0.65 -7.29
CA LEU A 128 -1.31 0.70 -7.34
C LEU A 128 -0.69 -0.63 -6.93
N THR A 129 -1.12 -1.20 -5.80
CA THR A 129 -0.58 -2.45 -5.25
C THR A 129 -0.88 -3.64 -6.16
N TYR A 130 -2.08 -3.68 -6.76
CA TYR A 130 -2.47 -4.77 -7.67
C TYR A 130 -1.79 -4.71 -9.03
N THR A 131 -1.41 -3.51 -9.49
CA THR A 131 -0.79 -3.32 -10.82
C THR A 131 0.72 -3.18 -10.79
N THR A 132 1.36 -3.17 -9.61
CA THR A 132 2.80 -2.96 -9.48
C THR A 132 3.38 -3.95 -8.49
N SER A 133 4.42 -4.71 -8.90
CA SER A 133 5.08 -5.62 -7.96
C SER A 133 5.86 -4.84 -6.89
N PRO A 134 6.00 -5.38 -5.66
CA PRO A 134 6.73 -4.72 -4.58
C PRO A 134 8.16 -4.32 -4.94
N ILE A 135 8.86 -5.16 -5.72
CA ILE A 135 10.24 -4.87 -6.17
C ILE A 135 10.26 -3.66 -7.12
N LEU A 136 9.31 -3.58 -8.06
CA LEU A 136 9.21 -2.42 -8.96
C LEU A 136 8.81 -1.15 -8.22
N LEU A 137 8.01 -1.30 -7.16
CA LEU A 137 7.61 -0.18 -6.32
C LEU A 137 8.82 0.39 -5.56
N THR A 138 9.70 -0.46 -5.01
CA THR A 138 10.94 -0.02 -4.36
C THR A 138 11.89 0.66 -5.32
N ASP A 139 12.06 0.14 -6.56
CA ASP A 139 12.87 0.77 -7.59
C ASP A 139 12.32 2.16 -7.99
N GLY A 140 10.99 2.26 -8.13
CA GLY A 140 10.31 3.52 -8.40
C GLY A 140 10.52 4.54 -7.27
N LEU A 141 10.38 4.11 -6.03
CA LEU A 141 10.55 4.92 -4.84
C LEU A 141 12.00 5.43 -4.72
N GLU A 142 13.00 4.55 -4.92
CA GLU A 142 14.41 4.94 -4.94
C GLU A 142 14.68 6.05 -5.95
N SER A 143 14.12 5.91 -7.15
CA SER A 143 14.30 6.91 -8.20
C SER A 143 13.66 8.25 -7.86
N LEU A 144 12.46 8.24 -7.24
CA LEU A 144 11.76 9.45 -6.81
C LEU A 144 12.44 10.12 -5.62
N LEU A 145 12.99 9.34 -4.70
CA LEU A 145 13.74 9.83 -3.54
C LEU A 145 15.19 10.20 -3.88
N GLY A 146 15.63 9.99 -5.14
CA GLY A 146 16.96 10.33 -5.62
C GLY A 146 17.44 11.73 -5.24
N PRO A 147 16.61 12.80 -5.33
CA PRO A 147 16.98 14.15 -4.91
C PRO A 147 17.38 14.27 -3.43
N LEU A 148 16.88 13.39 -2.55
CA LEU A 148 17.22 13.37 -1.11
C LEU A 148 18.67 12.96 -0.85
N LYS A 149 19.37 12.38 -1.82
CA LYS A 149 20.81 12.15 -1.73
C LYS A 149 21.59 13.43 -1.48
N LYS A 150 21.09 14.59 -1.96
CA LYS A 150 21.68 15.90 -1.70
C LYS A 150 21.66 16.29 -0.21
N ILE A 151 20.75 15.73 0.55
CA ILE A 151 20.60 15.94 2.01
C ILE A 151 21.28 14.80 2.80
N LYS A 152 22.18 14.04 2.14
CA LYS A 152 22.92 12.89 2.72
C LYS A 152 22.05 11.73 3.19
N VAL A 153 20.85 11.58 2.67
CA VAL A 153 20.01 10.39 2.93
C VAL A 153 20.53 9.23 2.10
N PRO A 154 20.84 8.06 2.70
CA PRO A 154 21.36 6.88 2.00
C PRO A 154 20.24 6.13 1.25
N VAL A 155 19.63 6.81 0.25
CA VAL A 155 18.46 6.29 -0.49
C VAL A 155 18.76 4.98 -1.22
N HIS A 156 19.97 4.86 -1.76
CA HIS A 156 20.37 3.64 -2.48
C HIS A 156 20.48 2.44 -1.54
N GLU A 157 21.12 2.64 -0.41
CA GLU A 157 21.31 1.60 0.62
C GLU A 157 19.96 1.14 1.19
N LEU A 158 19.06 2.08 1.47
CA LEU A 158 17.69 1.77 1.91
C LEU A 158 16.93 0.95 0.88
N SER A 159 16.98 1.34 -0.39
CA SER A 159 16.32 0.62 -1.47
C SER A 159 16.90 -0.79 -1.67
N MET A 160 18.22 -0.91 -1.58
CA MET A 160 18.89 -2.20 -1.66
C MET A 160 18.48 -3.12 -0.49
N MET A 161 18.46 -2.60 0.75
CA MET A 161 17.99 -3.36 1.92
C MET A 161 16.54 -3.83 1.73
N MET A 162 15.64 -2.95 1.25
CA MET A 162 14.26 -3.34 0.95
C MET A 162 14.17 -4.43 -0.12
N SER A 163 14.97 -4.31 -1.20
CA SER A 163 14.99 -5.29 -2.28
C SER A 163 15.51 -6.66 -1.82
N ILE A 164 16.55 -6.67 -0.97
CA ILE A 164 17.08 -7.89 -0.34
C ILE A 164 16.03 -8.50 0.58
N ALA A 165 15.40 -7.67 1.44
CA ALA A 165 14.35 -8.13 2.35
C ALA A 165 13.20 -8.79 1.59
N LEU A 166 12.65 -8.11 0.56
CA LEU A 166 11.57 -8.64 -0.27
C LEU A 166 11.93 -9.97 -0.96
N ARG A 167 13.21 -10.15 -1.33
CA ARG A 167 13.70 -11.41 -1.90
C ARG A 167 13.79 -12.53 -0.86
N PHE A 168 14.17 -12.20 0.38
CA PHE A 168 14.35 -13.19 1.42
C PHE A 168 13.06 -13.60 2.12
N ILE A 169 12.00 -12.79 2.09
CA ILE A 169 10.73 -13.13 2.74
C ILE A 169 10.18 -14.50 2.30
N PRO A 170 10.07 -14.86 0.99
CA PRO A 170 9.61 -16.18 0.59
C PRO A 170 10.48 -17.31 1.18
N THR A 171 11.78 -17.13 1.12
CA THR A 171 12.74 -18.11 1.62
C THR A 171 12.64 -18.29 3.14
N LEU A 172 12.44 -17.19 3.90
CA LEU A 172 12.25 -17.25 5.35
C LEU A 172 10.91 -17.91 5.72
N ILE A 173 9.86 -17.73 4.91
CA ILE A 173 8.58 -18.44 5.11
C ILE A 173 8.78 -19.94 4.94
N GLU A 174 9.45 -20.37 3.88
CA GLU A 174 9.76 -21.79 3.66
C GLU A 174 10.63 -22.38 4.77
N GLU A 175 11.61 -21.62 5.26
CA GLU A 175 12.46 -22.01 6.38
C GLU A 175 11.65 -22.16 7.67
N THR A 176 10.75 -21.20 7.93
CA THR A 176 9.83 -21.22 9.07
C THR A 176 8.95 -22.47 9.05
N ASP A 177 8.40 -22.84 7.89
CA ASP A 177 7.61 -24.06 7.75
C ASP A 177 8.43 -25.33 8.02
N LYS A 178 9.70 -25.38 7.58
CA LYS A 178 10.60 -26.49 7.84
C LYS A 178 10.94 -26.61 9.33
N ILE A 179 11.31 -25.48 9.97
CA ILE A 179 11.62 -25.44 11.41
C ILE A 179 10.38 -25.82 12.21
N MET A 180 9.21 -25.29 11.88
CA MET A 180 7.95 -25.61 12.53
C MET A 180 7.63 -27.11 12.44
N SER A 181 7.80 -27.71 11.27
CA SER A 181 7.59 -29.15 11.07
C SER A 181 8.56 -29.99 11.89
N ALA A 182 9.82 -29.59 11.95
CA ALA A 182 10.83 -30.27 12.75
C ALA A 182 10.54 -30.17 14.27
N GLN A 183 10.09 -29.02 14.75
CA GLN A 183 9.74 -28.82 16.14
C GLN A 183 8.46 -29.56 16.53
N ARG A 184 7.47 -29.64 15.63
CA ARG A 184 6.28 -30.49 15.84
C ARG A 184 6.67 -31.97 16.00
N ALA A 185 7.60 -32.47 15.19
CA ALA A 185 8.13 -33.84 15.31
C ALA A 185 8.85 -34.08 16.64
N ARG A 186 9.35 -33.02 17.30
CA ARG A 186 9.96 -33.06 18.65
C ARG A 186 8.94 -32.87 19.77
N GLY A 187 7.65 -32.82 19.46
CA GLY A 187 6.57 -32.67 20.43
C GLY A 187 6.20 -31.24 20.79
N ALA A 188 6.71 -30.23 20.06
CA ALA A 188 6.29 -28.85 20.27
C ALA A 188 4.86 -28.63 19.75
N ASP A 189 4.01 -28.09 20.60
CA ASP A 189 2.62 -27.73 20.26
C ASP A 189 2.52 -26.21 20.06
N PHE A 190 2.12 -25.80 18.87
CA PHE A 190 1.96 -24.40 18.47
C PHE A 190 0.47 -23.95 18.45
N GLU A 191 -0.47 -24.87 18.64
CA GLU A 191 -1.91 -24.62 18.42
C GLU A 191 -2.73 -24.67 19.71
N SER A 192 -2.34 -25.50 20.69
CA SER A 192 -3.02 -25.64 21.97
C SER A 192 -2.31 -24.87 23.09
N GLY A 193 -3.04 -24.53 24.15
CA GLY A 193 -2.49 -23.88 25.35
C GLY A 193 -2.85 -22.40 25.55
N ASN A 194 -2.59 -21.90 26.75
CA ASN A 194 -2.78 -20.51 27.14
C ASN A 194 -1.78 -19.59 26.41
N LEU A 195 -2.06 -18.29 26.40
CA LEU A 195 -1.17 -17.27 25.76
C LEU A 195 0.27 -17.31 26.30
N LEU A 196 0.47 -17.74 27.53
CA LEU A 196 1.80 -17.90 28.16
C LEU A 196 2.54 -19.15 27.65
N ASP A 197 1.82 -20.25 27.43
CA ASP A 197 2.38 -21.50 26.89
C ASP A 197 2.78 -21.32 25.42
N ARG A 198 2.02 -20.53 24.66
CA ARG A 198 2.36 -20.13 23.28
C ARG A 198 3.66 -19.34 23.19
N LYS A 199 4.00 -18.49 24.18
CA LYS A 199 5.28 -17.77 24.19
C LYS A 199 6.46 -18.72 24.28
N SER A 200 6.39 -19.74 25.15
CA SER A 200 7.45 -20.74 25.28
C SER A 200 7.62 -21.61 24.04
N SER A 201 6.54 -21.86 23.32
CA SER A 201 6.56 -22.60 22.05
C SER A 201 7.14 -21.81 20.87
N LEU A 202 7.11 -20.46 20.92
CA LEU A 202 7.68 -19.60 19.87
C LEU A 202 9.22 -19.52 19.93
N ILE A 203 9.84 -19.61 21.11
CA ILE A 203 11.30 -19.51 21.27
C ILE A 203 12.05 -20.57 20.44
N PRO A 204 11.66 -21.87 20.45
CA PRO A 204 12.29 -22.90 19.62
C PRO A 204 12.15 -22.69 18.11
N LEU A 205 11.22 -21.82 17.68
CA LEU A 205 11.06 -21.42 16.29
C LEU A 205 11.93 -20.20 15.97
N LEU A 206 11.92 -19.19 16.84
CA LEU A 206 12.60 -17.91 16.60
C LEU A 206 14.12 -18.05 16.60
N VAL A 207 14.70 -18.78 17.56
CA VAL A 207 16.16 -18.91 17.69
C VAL A 207 16.81 -19.53 16.44
N PRO A 208 16.34 -20.68 15.91
CA PRO A 208 16.90 -21.23 14.68
C PRO A 208 16.67 -20.31 13.47
N LEU A 209 15.53 -19.63 13.40
CA LEU A 209 15.23 -18.70 12.32
C LEU A 209 16.20 -17.51 12.30
N PHE A 210 16.50 -16.93 13.49
CA PHE A 210 17.49 -15.85 13.60
C PHE A 210 18.89 -16.33 13.18
N ILE A 211 19.32 -17.50 13.65
CA ILE A 211 20.63 -18.07 13.28
C ILE A 211 20.71 -18.26 11.76
N SER A 212 19.67 -18.80 11.14
CA SER A 212 19.60 -18.97 9.69
C SER A 212 19.63 -17.63 8.95
N ALA A 213 18.89 -16.63 9.43
CA ALA A 213 18.87 -15.29 8.84
C ALA A 213 20.24 -14.61 8.89
N PHE A 214 20.94 -14.67 10.03
CA PHE A 214 22.30 -14.12 10.15
C PHE A 214 23.30 -14.85 9.26
N ARG A 215 23.26 -16.18 9.21
CA ARG A 215 24.12 -16.95 8.30
C ARG A 215 23.93 -16.54 6.84
N ARG A 216 22.68 -16.36 6.40
CA ARG A 216 22.39 -15.87 5.05
C ARG A 216 22.88 -14.45 4.81
N ALA A 217 22.78 -13.59 5.83
CA ALA A 217 23.31 -12.23 5.72
C ALA A 217 24.84 -12.23 5.54
N ASP A 218 25.55 -13.06 6.30
CA ASP A 218 27.00 -13.23 6.17
C ASP A 218 27.38 -13.81 4.79
N GLU A 219 26.72 -14.86 4.35
CA GLU A 219 26.92 -15.45 3.00
C GLU A 219 26.69 -14.41 1.89
N LEU A 220 25.65 -13.59 2.02
CA LEU A 220 25.36 -12.52 1.06
C LEU A 220 26.43 -11.43 1.11
N ALA A 221 26.89 -11.02 2.29
CA ALA A 221 27.93 -10.03 2.47
C ALA A 221 29.22 -10.48 1.80
N VAL A 222 29.68 -11.70 2.07
CA VAL A 222 30.84 -12.29 1.42
C VAL A 222 30.68 -12.36 -0.10
N ALA A 223 29.51 -12.77 -0.59
CA ALA A 223 29.24 -12.82 -2.03
C ALA A 223 29.24 -11.44 -2.68
N MET A 224 28.81 -10.40 -1.94
CA MET A 224 28.88 -9.00 -2.42
C MET A 224 30.32 -8.48 -2.44
N GLU A 225 31.12 -8.76 -1.42
CA GLU A 225 32.55 -8.42 -1.37
C GLU A 225 33.34 -9.08 -2.51
N CYS A 226 33.13 -10.37 -2.74
CA CYS A 226 33.71 -11.10 -3.88
C CYS A 226 33.35 -10.52 -5.24
N ARG A 227 32.23 -9.79 -5.34
CA ARG A 227 31.82 -9.06 -6.54
C ARG A 227 32.24 -7.60 -6.54
N CYS A 228 33.17 -7.22 -5.65
CA CYS A 228 33.70 -5.87 -5.52
C CYS A 228 32.60 -4.82 -5.26
N TYR A 229 31.65 -5.13 -4.37
CA TYR A 229 30.63 -4.16 -4.00
C TYR A 229 31.21 -3.13 -3.01
N HIS A 230 31.27 -1.86 -3.41
CA HIS A 230 31.80 -0.75 -2.61
C HIS A 230 30.73 0.36 -2.37
N GLY A 231 29.45 0.01 -2.36
CA GLY A 231 28.37 0.99 -2.20
C GLY A 231 27.70 1.39 -3.50
N GLY A 232 26.95 2.48 -3.46
CA GLY A 232 26.10 2.92 -4.59
C GLY A 232 26.79 3.85 -5.59
N GLU A 233 27.99 4.35 -5.28
CA GLU A 233 28.70 5.30 -6.14
C GLU A 233 29.32 4.59 -7.37
N GLY A 234 29.18 5.20 -8.56
CA GLY A 234 29.74 4.68 -9.81
C GLY A 234 29.03 3.43 -10.39
N ARG A 235 27.92 2.95 -9.79
CA ARG A 235 27.21 1.76 -10.30
C ARG A 235 26.25 2.09 -11.43
N THR A 236 26.24 1.22 -12.43
CA THR A 236 25.21 1.19 -13.47
C THR A 236 24.12 0.19 -13.11
N ARG A 237 22.88 0.47 -13.51
CA ARG A 237 21.74 -0.44 -13.33
C ARG A 237 21.54 -1.29 -14.58
N LEU A 238 21.39 -2.59 -14.40
CA LEU A 238 21.04 -3.51 -15.49
C LEU A 238 19.67 -3.16 -16.09
N ARG A 239 18.71 -2.84 -15.24
CA ARG A 239 17.36 -2.43 -15.65
C ARG A 239 17.17 -0.96 -15.32
N GLN A 240 17.15 -0.11 -16.34
CA GLN A 240 16.91 1.32 -16.19
C GLN A 240 15.41 1.61 -16.39
N LEU A 241 14.83 2.34 -15.45
CA LEU A 241 13.47 2.89 -15.60
C LEU A 241 13.55 4.03 -16.62
N ARG A 242 12.70 3.99 -17.65
CA ARG A 242 12.62 5.03 -18.69
C ARG A 242 11.18 5.48 -18.86
N TYR A 243 10.97 6.79 -18.77
CA TYR A 243 9.67 7.37 -19.05
C TYR A 243 9.31 7.20 -20.53
N ALA A 244 8.14 6.68 -20.81
CA ALA A 244 7.54 6.65 -22.13
C ALA A 244 6.59 7.84 -22.30
N THR A 245 6.20 8.14 -23.54
CA THR A 245 5.19 9.20 -23.83
C THR A 245 3.88 8.97 -23.08
N ARG A 246 3.50 7.70 -22.87
CA ARG A 246 2.32 7.31 -22.08
C ARG A 246 2.39 7.77 -20.62
N ASP A 247 3.57 7.74 -20.03
CA ASP A 247 3.78 8.13 -18.63
C ASP A 247 3.54 9.64 -18.47
N TRP A 248 4.05 10.44 -19.38
CA TRP A 248 3.81 11.89 -19.39
C TRP A 248 2.34 12.24 -19.62
N ALA A 249 1.65 11.53 -20.52
CA ALA A 249 0.23 11.72 -20.72
C ALA A 249 -0.60 11.43 -19.47
N VAL A 250 -0.29 10.35 -18.75
CA VAL A 250 -0.96 10.01 -17.48
C VAL A 250 -0.68 11.04 -16.40
N LEU A 251 0.57 11.51 -16.23
CA LEU A 251 0.89 12.57 -15.28
C LEU A 251 0.18 13.87 -15.59
N ALA A 252 0.17 14.28 -16.87
CA ALA A 252 -0.55 15.48 -17.31
C ALA A 252 -2.06 15.35 -17.05
N PHE A 253 -2.64 14.18 -17.29
CA PHE A 253 -4.06 13.91 -17.02
C PHE A 253 -4.38 14.05 -15.52
N PHE A 254 -3.63 13.38 -14.62
CA PHE A 254 -3.88 13.48 -13.18
C PHE A 254 -3.61 14.89 -12.63
N LEU A 255 -2.62 15.60 -13.18
CA LEU A 255 -2.38 17.00 -12.83
C LEU A 255 -3.55 17.90 -13.28
N ALA A 256 -4.03 17.72 -14.50
CA ALA A 256 -5.19 18.45 -15.01
C ALA A 256 -6.46 18.19 -14.18
N VAL A 257 -6.70 16.93 -13.78
CA VAL A 257 -7.80 16.56 -12.88
C VAL A 257 -7.65 17.24 -11.52
N ALA A 258 -6.46 17.23 -10.93
CA ALA A 258 -6.21 17.87 -9.64
C ALA A 258 -6.43 19.39 -9.70
N LEU A 259 -5.97 20.04 -10.77
CA LEU A 259 -6.22 21.47 -11.02
C LEU A 259 -7.71 21.75 -11.24
N LEU A 260 -8.40 20.92 -12.02
CA LEU A 260 -9.84 21.06 -12.27
C LEU A 260 -10.63 20.97 -10.95
N VAL A 261 -10.37 19.97 -10.12
CA VAL A 261 -11.01 19.81 -8.82
C VAL A 261 -10.72 21.00 -7.90
N TRP A 262 -9.48 21.49 -7.91
CA TRP A 262 -9.11 22.67 -7.12
C TRP A 262 -9.85 23.93 -7.58
N VAL A 263 -9.94 24.17 -8.88
CA VAL A 263 -10.67 25.31 -9.47
C VAL A 263 -12.16 25.23 -9.15
N LEU A 264 -12.79 24.05 -9.39
CA LEU A 264 -14.21 23.86 -9.08
C LEU A 264 -14.52 24.04 -7.60
N GLY A 265 -13.63 23.55 -6.71
CA GLY A 265 -13.77 23.75 -5.29
C GLY A 265 -13.68 25.23 -4.85
N ARG A 266 -13.04 26.10 -5.63
CA ARG A 266 -13.03 27.57 -5.39
C ARG A 266 -14.30 28.27 -5.87
N PHE A 267 -14.94 27.76 -6.91
CA PHE A 267 -16.20 28.32 -7.45
C PHE A 267 -17.46 27.79 -6.73
N GLY A 268 -17.30 26.91 -5.72
CA GLY A 268 -18.43 26.39 -4.95
C GLY A 268 -19.26 25.32 -5.66
N LEU A 269 -18.68 24.68 -6.68
CA LEU A 269 -19.30 23.61 -7.49
C LEU A 269 -18.77 22.21 -7.15
#